data_859104fc863152e61a543bf0722063f9
#
_entry.id   859104fc863152e61a543bf0722063f9
#
_cell.length_a   1.000
_cell.length_b   1.000
_cell.length_c   1.000
_cell.angle_alpha   90.00
_cell.angle_beta   90.00
_cell.angle_gamma   90.00
#
_symmetry.space_group_name_H-M   'P 1'
#
loop_
_entity.id
_entity.type
_entity.pdbx_description
1 polymer ?
#
loop_
_entity_poly.entity_id
_entity_poly.type
_entity_poly.pdbx_seq_one_letter_code
_entity_poly.pdbx_strand_id
1 'polypeptide(L)'
;RHIGISEGVHMTDVTMADPVAPDGIIRLTQEQIRELWSKTYNTDGKPDWSHIFQYYHPDVVFQDSIQRVEGLDAFKAMCARLTSRCKQLRMEILSLVQEDHVVLMDWIMTMSFKKYPDTPIYGATKLTFHEDGRIIAQRDYFDLWGDIFNGIPRFRKMYRRFMHKKFG
;
A
#
# COMPACT_ATOMS: atom_id res chain seq x y z
N ARG A 1 13.30 3.75 54.35
CA ARG A 1 11.84 3.82 54.00
C ARG A 1 11.67 3.56 52.51
N HIS A 2 11.01 2.46 52.25
CA HIS A 2 10.49 2.03 50.96
C HIS A 2 9.43 3.00 50.43
N ILE A 3 9.29 3.06 49.16
CA ILE A 3 8.07 3.07 48.34
C ILE A 3 8.61 3.13 46.90
N GLY A 4 8.47 2.22 45.96
CA GLY A 4 7.40 1.30 45.64
C GLY A 4 6.68 1.74 44.43
N ILE A 5 6.61 0.82 43.47
CA ILE A 5 5.61 0.68 42.41
C ILE A 5 5.88 1.44 41.12
N SER A 6 6.52 0.70 40.21
CA SER A 6 6.33 0.84 38.76
C SER A 6 5.06 0.06 38.39
N GLU A 7 3.99 0.74 38.10
CA GLU A 7 2.83 0.15 37.42
C GLU A 7 3.16 0.01 35.94
N GLY A 8 3.27 -1.24 35.50
CA GLY A 8 3.31 -1.59 34.11
C GLY A 8 2.03 -1.17 33.40
N VAL A 9 2.13 -0.33 32.39
CA VAL A 9 1.05 -0.08 31.47
C VAL A 9 0.81 -1.39 30.71
N HIS A 10 -0.26 -2.09 31.07
CA HIS A 10 -0.82 -3.16 30.26
C HIS A 10 -1.22 -2.55 28.91
N MET A 11 -0.45 -2.84 27.88
CA MET A 11 -0.95 -2.70 26.51
C MET A 11 -2.15 -3.66 26.38
N THR A 12 -3.34 -3.10 26.45
CA THR A 12 -4.56 -3.82 26.10
C THR A 12 -4.42 -4.23 24.65
N ASP A 13 -4.37 -5.53 24.44
CA ASP A 13 -4.51 -6.18 23.14
C ASP A 13 -5.87 -5.73 22.59
N VAL A 14 -5.87 -4.75 21.70
CA VAL A 14 -7.07 -4.29 21.00
C VAL A 14 -7.41 -5.39 20.01
N THR A 15 -8.23 -6.33 20.46
CA THR A 15 -8.82 -7.32 19.57
C THR A 15 -9.60 -6.58 18.50
N MET A 16 -9.04 -6.51 17.30
CA MET A 16 -9.71 -5.89 16.16
C MET A 16 -11.06 -6.56 15.96
N ALA A 17 -12.12 -5.77 15.94
CA ALA A 17 -13.44 -6.28 15.61
C ALA A 17 -13.42 -6.92 14.23
N ASP A 18 -14.10 -8.06 14.07
CA ASP A 18 -14.25 -8.70 12.78
C ASP A 18 -14.88 -7.68 11.80
N PRO A 19 -14.25 -7.40 10.64
CA PRO A 19 -14.77 -6.45 9.68
C PRO A 19 -16.09 -6.90 9.03
N VAL A 20 -16.49 -8.15 9.22
CA VAL A 20 -17.76 -8.69 8.70
C VAL A 20 -18.90 -8.39 9.67
N ALA A 21 -19.81 -7.53 9.26
CA ALA A 21 -21.03 -7.25 10.01
C ALA A 21 -22.04 -8.42 9.93
N PRO A 22 -23.04 -8.49 10.83
CA PRO A 22 -24.05 -9.57 10.85
C PRO A 22 -24.84 -9.75 9.54
N ASP A 23 -24.91 -8.69 8.71
CA ASP A 23 -25.51 -8.71 7.36
C ASP A 23 -24.58 -9.28 6.28
N GLY A 24 -23.38 -9.75 6.65
CA GLY A 24 -22.39 -10.28 5.72
C GLY A 24 -21.63 -9.23 4.90
N ILE A 25 -21.89 -7.93 5.16
CA ILE A 25 -21.21 -6.83 4.49
C ILE A 25 -19.89 -6.54 5.20
N ILE A 26 -18.80 -6.48 4.43
CA ILE A 26 -17.49 -6.09 4.94
C ILE A 26 -17.47 -4.57 5.11
N ARG A 27 -17.14 -4.10 6.33
CA ARG A 27 -17.00 -2.66 6.59
C ARG A 27 -15.63 -2.39 7.20
N LEU A 28 -14.65 -2.14 6.35
CA LEU A 28 -13.32 -1.75 6.78
C LEU A 28 -13.32 -0.31 7.28
N THR A 29 -12.89 -0.11 8.52
CA THR A 29 -12.61 1.23 9.07
C THR A 29 -11.28 1.75 8.55
N GLN A 30 -11.04 3.06 8.72
CA GLN A 30 -9.77 3.69 8.36
C GLN A 30 -8.58 3.04 9.11
N GLU A 31 -8.76 2.71 10.39
CA GLU A 31 -7.77 2.04 11.21
C GLU A 31 -7.44 0.64 10.69
N GLN A 32 -8.48 -0.13 10.35
CA GLN A 32 -8.30 -1.47 9.78
C GLN A 32 -7.59 -1.42 8.43
N ILE A 33 -7.92 -0.49 7.56
CA ILE A 33 -7.24 -0.29 6.28
C ILE A 33 -5.76 0.04 6.52
N ARG A 34 -5.47 0.99 7.41
CA ARG A 34 -4.11 1.39 7.75
C ARG A 34 -3.30 0.20 8.28
N GLU A 35 -3.87 -0.60 9.17
CA GLU A 35 -3.21 -1.77 9.73
C GLU A 35 -2.96 -2.86 8.67
N LEU A 36 -3.97 -3.20 7.86
CA LEU A 36 -3.86 -4.21 6.81
C LEU A 36 -2.77 -3.86 5.80
N TRP A 37 -2.73 -2.63 5.33
CA TRP A 37 -1.69 -2.18 4.39
C TRP A 37 -0.32 -2.10 5.06
N SER A 38 -0.23 -1.57 6.28
CA SER A 38 1.03 -1.53 7.03
C SER A 38 1.62 -2.92 7.23
N LYS A 39 0.79 -3.91 7.60
CA LYS A 39 1.20 -5.29 7.77
C LYS A 39 1.73 -5.92 6.47
N THR A 40 1.12 -5.57 5.34
CA THR A 40 1.52 -6.04 4.01
C THR A 40 2.95 -5.62 3.65
N TYR A 41 3.29 -4.36 3.94
CA TYR A 41 4.50 -3.73 3.43
C TYR A 41 5.67 -3.70 4.43
N ASN A 42 5.39 -3.81 5.72
CA ASN A 42 6.39 -3.62 6.76
C ASN A 42 6.82 -4.92 7.47
N THR A 43 6.63 -6.06 6.81
CA THR A 43 7.10 -7.35 7.31
C THR A 43 8.59 -7.55 7.05
N ASP A 44 9.26 -8.28 7.93
CA ASP A 44 10.63 -8.70 7.68
C ASP A 44 10.67 -9.72 6.54
N GLY A 45 11.53 -9.46 5.56
CA GLY A 45 11.67 -10.31 4.38
C GLY A 45 10.79 -9.87 3.21
N LYS A 46 10.30 -10.85 2.45
CA LYS A 46 9.48 -10.58 1.28
C LYS A 46 8.08 -10.11 1.68
N PRO A 47 7.55 -9.07 1.03
CA PRO A 47 6.19 -8.63 1.30
C PRO A 47 5.18 -9.72 0.95
N ASP A 48 4.10 -9.80 1.75
CA ASP A 48 3.01 -10.76 1.58
C ASP A 48 1.66 -10.04 1.62
N TRP A 49 0.89 -10.18 0.55
CA TRP A 49 -0.46 -9.60 0.40
C TRP A 49 -1.57 -10.59 0.67
N SER A 50 -1.28 -11.86 0.98
CA SER A 50 -2.29 -12.92 1.06
C SER A 50 -3.44 -12.58 2.03
N HIS A 51 -3.15 -11.90 3.13
CA HIS A 51 -4.13 -11.55 4.15
C HIS A 51 -5.15 -10.48 3.72
N ILE A 52 -4.85 -9.66 2.70
CA ILE A 52 -5.78 -8.62 2.22
C ILE A 52 -6.65 -9.08 1.06
N PHE A 53 -6.32 -10.18 0.37
CA PHE A 53 -7.06 -10.62 -0.81
C PHE A 53 -8.53 -10.96 -0.53
N GLN A 54 -8.87 -11.37 0.68
CA GLN A 54 -10.24 -11.63 1.10
C GLN A 54 -11.15 -10.39 1.05
N TYR A 55 -10.56 -9.19 1.12
CA TYR A 55 -11.29 -7.93 1.07
C TYR A 55 -11.48 -7.40 -0.35
N TYR A 56 -10.98 -8.10 -1.36
CA TYR A 56 -11.14 -7.74 -2.76
C TYR A 56 -12.29 -8.49 -3.41
N HIS A 57 -13.04 -7.77 -4.23
CA HIS A 57 -14.10 -8.36 -5.04
C HIS A 57 -13.49 -9.26 -6.14
N PRO A 58 -14.15 -10.37 -6.56
CA PRO A 58 -13.65 -11.21 -7.66
C PRO A 58 -13.40 -10.44 -8.96
N ASP A 59 -14.22 -9.44 -9.27
CA ASP A 59 -14.13 -8.62 -10.47
C ASP A 59 -13.31 -7.33 -10.26
N VAL A 60 -12.43 -7.29 -9.28
CA VAL A 60 -11.61 -6.11 -8.99
C VAL A 60 -10.83 -5.65 -10.21
N VAL A 61 -10.76 -4.33 -10.39
CA VAL A 61 -9.91 -3.69 -11.38
C VAL A 61 -8.79 -2.94 -10.65
N PHE A 62 -7.55 -3.37 -10.89
CA PHE A 62 -6.36 -2.65 -10.46
C PHE A 62 -5.79 -1.84 -11.62
N GLN A 63 -5.33 -0.62 -11.35
CA GLN A 63 -4.63 0.19 -12.34
C GLN A 63 -3.54 1.04 -11.68
N ASP A 64 -2.38 1.11 -12.31
CA ASP A 64 -1.31 2.05 -11.98
C ASP A 64 -0.75 2.72 -13.24
N SER A 65 0.42 3.35 -13.14
CA SER A 65 1.09 3.99 -14.29
C SER A 65 1.72 2.99 -15.27
N ILE A 66 1.81 1.71 -14.90
CA ILE A 66 2.48 0.66 -15.70
C ILE A 66 1.46 -0.24 -16.38
N GLN A 67 0.37 -0.60 -15.68
CA GLN A 67 -0.54 -1.65 -16.10
C GLN A 67 -1.97 -1.46 -15.60
N ARG A 68 -2.89 -2.17 -16.26
CA ARG A 68 -4.26 -2.40 -15.83
C ARG A 68 -4.48 -3.91 -15.74
N VAL A 69 -5.07 -4.36 -14.64
CA VAL A 69 -5.31 -5.78 -14.37
C VAL A 69 -6.77 -5.94 -13.95
N GLU A 70 -7.46 -6.92 -14.49
CA GLU A 70 -8.87 -7.20 -14.23
C GLU A 70 -9.03 -8.60 -13.63
N GLY A 71 -9.80 -8.68 -12.56
CA GLY A 71 -10.07 -9.89 -11.81
C GLY A 71 -9.05 -10.20 -10.71
N LEU A 72 -9.55 -10.82 -9.64
CA LEU A 72 -8.78 -11.10 -8.44
C LEU A 72 -7.59 -12.05 -8.69
N ASP A 73 -7.75 -13.04 -9.55
CA ASP A 73 -6.66 -13.99 -9.82
C ASP A 73 -5.51 -13.34 -10.59
N ALA A 74 -5.82 -12.45 -11.54
CA ALA A 74 -4.83 -11.68 -12.25
C ALA A 74 -4.13 -10.66 -11.33
N PHE A 75 -4.87 -10.06 -10.39
CA PHE A 75 -4.32 -9.19 -9.36
C PHE A 75 -3.36 -9.94 -8.43
N LYS A 76 -3.74 -11.12 -7.93
CA LYS A 76 -2.86 -12.00 -7.13
C LYS A 76 -1.58 -12.37 -7.89
N ALA A 77 -1.70 -12.72 -9.17
CA ALA A 77 -0.55 -13.04 -10.00
C ALA A 77 0.40 -11.84 -10.17
N MET A 78 -0.14 -10.63 -10.30
CA MET A 78 0.65 -9.39 -10.35
C MET A 78 1.40 -9.17 -9.03
N CYS A 79 0.72 -9.28 -7.88
CA CYS A 79 1.34 -9.17 -6.57
C CYS A 79 2.47 -10.19 -6.38
N ALA A 80 2.25 -11.44 -6.77
CA ALA A 80 3.26 -12.49 -6.70
C ALA A 80 4.51 -12.17 -7.56
N ARG A 81 4.33 -11.58 -8.75
CA ARG A 81 5.46 -11.13 -9.58
C ARG A 81 6.27 -10.03 -8.91
N LEU A 82 5.61 -9.07 -8.27
CA LEU A 82 6.28 -7.99 -7.54
C LEU A 82 7.05 -8.53 -6.34
N THR A 83 6.43 -9.36 -5.50
CA THR A 83 7.09 -9.94 -4.31
C THR A 83 8.28 -10.80 -4.68
N SER A 84 8.23 -11.53 -5.80
CA SER A 84 9.35 -12.35 -6.25
C SER A 84 10.62 -11.55 -6.57
N ARG A 85 10.48 -10.29 -6.93
CA ARG A 85 11.57 -9.38 -7.32
C ARG A 85 12.08 -8.51 -6.19
N CYS A 86 11.22 -8.19 -5.22
CA CYS A 86 11.57 -7.38 -4.05
C CYS A 86 12.29 -8.23 -2.99
N LYS A 87 13.33 -7.68 -2.39
CA LYS A 87 13.93 -8.21 -1.16
C LYS A 87 13.15 -7.76 0.06
N GLN A 88 12.77 -6.50 0.06
CA GLN A 88 12.01 -5.84 1.13
C GLN A 88 11.20 -4.70 0.50
N LEU A 89 10.07 -4.41 1.12
CA LEU A 89 9.23 -3.30 0.77
C LEU A 89 8.68 -2.69 2.05
N ARG A 90 8.89 -1.38 2.22
CA ARG A 90 8.38 -0.61 3.35
C ARG A 90 7.45 0.46 2.86
N MET A 91 6.37 0.69 3.59
CA MET A 91 5.41 1.74 3.29
C MET A 91 5.00 2.47 4.57
N GLU A 92 4.97 3.79 4.49
CA GLU A 92 4.41 4.67 5.49
C GLU A 92 3.19 5.37 4.89
N ILE A 93 2.02 5.18 5.50
CA ILE A 93 0.78 5.88 5.15
C ILE A 93 0.78 7.21 5.90
N LEU A 94 0.88 8.31 5.16
CA LEU A 94 0.93 9.66 5.72
C LEU A 94 -0.47 10.13 6.11
N SER A 95 -1.41 10.07 5.18
CA SER A 95 -2.82 10.38 5.43
C SER A 95 -3.76 9.35 4.82
N LEU A 96 -4.96 9.27 5.36
CA LEU A 96 -6.02 8.42 4.85
C LEU A 96 -7.35 9.10 5.13
N VAL A 97 -8.14 9.28 4.08
CA VAL A 97 -9.48 9.84 4.15
C VAL A 97 -10.48 8.89 3.50
N GLN A 98 -11.64 8.81 4.08
CA GLN A 98 -12.74 7.97 3.58
C GLN A 98 -14.00 8.82 3.44
N GLU A 99 -14.61 8.73 2.27
CA GLU A 99 -15.90 9.37 1.97
C GLU A 99 -16.76 8.33 1.23
N ASP A 100 -17.91 8.03 1.79
CA ASP A 100 -18.85 7.03 1.29
C ASP A 100 -18.15 5.68 0.99
N HIS A 101 -18.11 5.31 -0.29
CA HIS A 101 -17.51 4.08 -0.79
C HIS A 101 -16.10 4.27 -1.37
N VAL A 102 -15.46 5.39 -1.08
CA VAL A 102 -14.11 5.71 -1.58
C VAL A 102 -13.15 5.96 -0.41
N VAL A 103 -11.98 5.37 -0.49
CA VAL A 103 -10.83 5.70 0.37
C VAL A 103 -9.71 6.23 -0.50
N LEU A 104 -9.12 7.32 -0.06
CA LEU A 104 -7.88 7.86 -0.63
C LEU A 104 -6.82 7.92 0.47
N MET A 105 -5.65 7.36 0.18
CA MET A 105 -4.49 7.43 1.07
C MET A 105 -3.25 7.83 0.30
N ASP A 106 -2.41 8.67 0.90
CA ASP A 106 -1.08 8.97 0.39
C ASP A 106 -0.01 8.28 1.23
N TRP A 107 1.10 7.97 0.59
CA TRP A 107 2.13 7.14 1.21
C TRP A 107 3.52 7.42 0.64
N ILE A 108 4.53 7.04 1.43
CA ILE A 108 5.91 6.90 1.00
C ILE A 108 6.26 5.42 1.00
N MET A 109 6.75 4.90 -0.11
CA MET A 109 7.13 3.51 -0.26
C MET A 109 8.59 3.38 -0.68
N THR A 110 9.34 2.51 -0.02
CA THR A 110 10.72 2.17 -0.38
C THR A 110 10.80 0.71 -0.77
N MET A 111 11.19 0.48 -2.01
CA MET A 111 11.39 -0.87 -2.56
C MET A 111 12.87 -1.18 -2.66
N SER A 112 13.27 -2.33 -2.12
CA SER A 112 14.64 -2.84 -2.20
C SER A 112 14.77 -3.89 -3.30
N PHE A 113 15.57 -3.59 -4.33
CA PHE A 113 15.91 -4.50 -5.42
C PHE A 113 17.39 -4.89 -5.37
N LYS A 114 17.74 -6.01 -6.02
CA LYS A 114 19.13 -6.51 -6.00
C LYS A 114 20.16 -5.55 -6.62
N LYS A 115 19.77 -4.71 -7.58
CA LYS A 115 20.69 -3.92 -8.42
C LYS A 115 20.52 -2.40 -8.30
N TYR A 116 19.51 -1.91 -7.59
CA TYR A 116 19.21 -0.49 -7.52
C TYR A 116 19.19 -0.02 -6.07
N PRO A 117 19.66 1.22 -5.80
CA PRO A 117 19.58 1.78 -4.46
C PRO A 117 18.12 1.93 -4.04
N ASP A 118 17.89 1.80 -2.75
CA ASP A 118 16.60 2.04 -2.13
C ASP A 118 16.23 3.51 -2.30
N THR A 119 15.17 3.78 -3.06
CA THR A 119 14.72 5.14 -3.33
C THR A 119 13.27 5.26 -2.87
N PRO A 120 12.93 6.28 -2.09
CA PRO A 120 11.55 6.51 -1.70
C PRO A 120 10.71 6.91 -2.93
N ILE A 121 9.51 6.33 -3.00
CA ILE A 121 8.49 6.63 -4.00
C ILE A 121 7.33 7.27 -3.28
N TYR A 122 6.91 8.44 -3.75
CA TYR A 122 5.74 9.14 -3.23
C TYR A 122 4.52 8.80 -4.07
N GLY A 123 3.46 8.39 -3.44
CA GLY A 123 2.27 8.00 -4.17
C GLY A 123 0.99 8.13 -3.39
N ALA A 124 -0.09 7.79 -4.06
CA ALA A 124 -1.42 7.73 -3.47
C ALA A 124 -2.16 6.52 -4.03
N THR A 125 -3.04 5.94 -3.21
CA THR A 125 -3.94 4.87 -3.60
C THR A 125 -5.37 5.32 -3.42
N LYS A 126 -6.19 5.14 -4.45
CA LYS A 126 -7.65 5.25 -4.38
C LYS A 126 -8.25 3.86 -4.37
N LEU A 127 -9.00 3.54 -3.32
CA LEU A 127 -9.82 2.34 -3.24
C LEU A 127 -11.28 2.73 -3.47
N THR A 128 -12.00 1.91 -4.23
CA THR A 128 -13.45 2.01 -4.39
C THR A 128 -14.08 0.72 -3.91
N PHE A 129 -15.09 0.84 -3.04
CA PHE A 129 -15.77 -0.31 -2.46
C PHE A 129 -17.07 -0.60 -3.20
N HIS A 130 -17.34 -1.86 -3.40
CA HIS A 130 -18.62 -2.41 -3.88
C HIS A 130 -19.68 -2.35 -2.77
N GLU A 131 -20.94 -2.55 -3.11
CA GLU A 131 -22.06 -2.54 -2.16
C GLU A 131 -21.91 -3.60 -1.04
N ASP A 132 -21.24 -4.72 -1.32
CA ASP A 132 -20.92 -5.74 -0.31
C ASP A 132 -19.70 -5.38 0.56
N GLY A 133 -19.12 -4.20 0.37
CA GLY A 133 -17.99 -3.67 1.13
C GLY A 133 -16.62 -4.17 0.69
N ARG A 134 -16.54 -5.03 -0.33
CA ARG A 134 -15.25 -5.45 -0.90
C ARG A 134 -14.70 -4.42 -1.89
N ILE A 135 -13.38 -4.38 -2.04
CA ILE A 135 -12.69 -3.47 -2.96
C ILE A 135 -12.94 -3.94 -4.40
N ILE A 136 -13.66 -3.13 -5.17
CA ILE A 136 -13.96 -3.39 -6.57
C ILE A 136 -12.98 -2.67 -7.52
N ALA A 137 -12.35 -1.59 -7.06
CA ALA A 137 -11.32 -0.92 -7.84
C ALA A 137 -10.21 -0.39 -6.94
N GLN A 138 -8.97 -0.51 -7.43
CA GLN A 138 -7.80 0.13 -6.85
C GLN A 138 -7.04 0.88 -7.92
N ARG A 139 -6.73 2.14 -7.65
CA ARG A 139 -5.89 2.98 -8.50
C ARG A 139 -4.71 3.51 -7.72
N ASP A 140 -3.49 3.17 -8.17
CA ASP A 140 -2.27 3.69 -7.61
C ASP A 140 -1.71 4.80 -8.51
N TYR A 141 -1.33 5.91 -7.88
CA TYR A 141 -0.73 7.08 -8.51
C TYR A 141 0.67 7.26 -7.94
N PHE A 142 1.68 7.25 -8.79
CA PHE A 142 3.06 7.53 -8.40
C PHE A 142 3.87 7.99 -9.61
N ASP A 143 4.96 8.70 -9.33
CA ASP A 143 5.86 9.17 -10.38
C ASP A 143 6.96 8.15 -10.66
N LEU A 144 6.70 7.28 -11.63
CA LEU A 144 7.66 6.27 -12.07
C LEU A 144 9.00 6.88 -12.50
N TRP A 145 8.97 8.04 -13.18
CA TRP A 145 10.14 8.68 -13.72
C TRP A 145 10.88 9.53 -12.68
N GLY A 146 10.14 10.37 -11.98
CA GLY A 146 10.70 11.27 -10.98
C GLY A 146 11.27 10.54 -9.78
N ASP A 147 10.61 9.48 -9.32
CA ASP A 147 11.01 8.76 -8.11
C ASP A 147 11.87 7.54 -8.42
N ILE A 148 11.40 6.59 -9.25
CA ILE A 148 12.12 5.34 -9.49
C ILE A 148 13.36 5.58 -10.36
N PHE A 149 13.20 6.18 -11.53
CA PHE A 149 14.32 6.41 -12.45
C PHE A 149 15.24 7.54 -11.98
N ASN A 150 14.78 8.41 -11.11
CA ASN A 150 15.62 9.43 -10.47
C ASN A 150 16.73 8.82 -9.59
N GLY A 151 16.53 7.61 -9.07
CA GLY A 151 17.56 6.84 -8.36
C GLY A 151 18.69 6.29 -9.24
N ILE A 152 18.53 6.32 -10.58
CA ILE A 152 19.54 5.83 -11.53
C ILE A 152 20.40 7.01 -12.03
N PRO A 153 21.69 7.17 -11.63
CA PRO A 153 22.46 8.42 -11.78
C PRO A 153 22.52 8.98 -13.22
N ARG A 154 22.80 8.12 -14.21
CA ARG A 154 22.88 8.55 -15.61
C ARG A 154 21.52 8.93 -16.16
N PHE A 155 20.50 8.13 -15.84
CA PHE A 155 19.14 8.34 -16.29
C PHE A 155 18.53 9.61 -15.65
N ARG A 156 18.76 9.82 -14.35
CA ARG A 156 18.37 11.03 -13.63
C ARG A 156 18.87 12.30 -14.33
N LYS A 157 20.15 12.34 -14.69
CA LYS A 157 20.73 13.53 -15.34
C LYS A 157 20.08 13.80 -16.70
N MET A 158 19.88 12.76 -17.50
CA MET A 158 19.23 12.84 -18.80
C MET A 158 17.76 13.31 -18.68
N TYR A 159 17.00 12.65 -17.79
CA TYR A 159 15.59 12.95 -17.55
C TYR A 159 15.37 14.38 -17.07
N ARG A 160 16.10 14.81 -16.04
CA ARG A 160 16.02 16.18 -15.53
C ARG A 160 16.37 17.23 -16.60
N ARG A 161 17.41 17.00 -17.38
CA ARG A 161 17.79 17.90 -18.48
C ARG A 161 16.69 17.99 -19.53
N PHE A 162 16.06 16.87 -19.86
CA PHE A 162 14.93 16.84 -20.79
C PHE A 162 13.73 17.61 -20.23
N MET A 163 13.35 17.35 -18.97
CA MET A 163 12.20 17.99 -18.34
C MET A 163 12.38 19.48 -18.19
N HIS A 164 13.55 19.96 -17.71
CA HIS A 164 13.85 21.38 -17.65
C HIS A 164 13.81 22.07 -19.02
N LYS A 165 14.28 21.39 -20.06
CA LYS A 165 14.23 21.95 -21.42
C LYS A 165 12.79 22.08 -21.96
N LYS A 166 11.90 21.19 -21.56
CA LYS A 166 10.52 21.10 -22.12
C LYS A 166 9.47 21.81 -21.27
N PHE A 167 9.62 21.84 -19.95
CA PHE A 167 8.57 22.25 -19.02
C PHE A 167 9.00 23.27 -17.97
N GLY A 168 10.23 23.55 -17.82
CA GLY A 168 10.79 24.45 -16.85
C GLY A 168 12.01 25.12 -17.29
#